data_c7ab3ec75025e39736fc54219f4ca0ef
#
_entry.id   c7ab3ec75025e39736fc54219f4ca0ef
#
_cell.length_a   1.000
_cell.length_b   1.000
_cell.length_c   1.000
_cell.angle_alpha   90.00
_cell.angle_beta   90.00
_cell.angle_gamma   90.00
#
_symmetry.space_group_name_H-M   'P 1'
#
loop_
_entity.id
_entity.type
_entity.pdbx_description
1 polymer ?
#
loop_
_entity_poly.entity_id
_entity_poly.type
_entity_poly.pdbx_seq_one_letter_code
_entity_poly.pdbx_strand_id
1 'polypeptide(L)'
;YHVDNINDTVTERWFEGTDTIYSSVSYTAPTNVENLTLTGYGNNYGFGNNSDNTLIGNSGNNHLSGGRGNDTLHGMDGNDLLMGGDDRDYLYGGSGNDVLQGGEGNDLLDGGYGNDTLDGGSGADSMSGGYGDDIYYVDNVNDTVTEWWGEGTDTIYSSVSYTAPTNVENLTLTGYGNNYGFGNNSDNTLIGNSGNNRLSGGRGNDTLHGMDGNDLLMGGDDRDYLYGDSGDDVLQGGEGNDLLDGGYGNDTLDGGSGADSMSGGYGNDIYHVDNINDTVTERWFEGTDTIYSSVSYTAPTNVENLTLTGSNNIFGIGNYGDNTLTGNSGHNRLSGEEGNDTLYGMSGDDTLSGGNGYDYLNGGDGDDYLAGGLGSDTIVTGAGKDTVAFTAADIREGSIDRLTDFNSDMDKLDLSAMRSLLSGNSANLSWSEMFVRNPAYYDADRSYLVFDSYQQTLAYRAAGASSNTVFAKFDSDQAVWLNASNIIG
;
A
#
# COMPACT_ATOMS: atom_id res chain seq x y z
N TYR A 1 -19.81 -25.50 -57.29
CA TYR A 1 -21.19 -25.01 -57.41
C TYR A 1 -21.19 -23.49 -57.35
N HIS A 2 -22.14 -22.85 -58.05
CA HIS A 2 -22.43 -21.42 -57.94
C HIS A 2 -23.86 -21.24 -57.45
N VAL A 3 -24.01 -20.44 -56.39
CA VAL A 3 -25.29 -20.18 -55.73
C VAL A 3 -25.54 -18.67 -55.76
N ASP A 4 -26.64 -18.23 -56.36
CA ASP A 4 -27.03 -16.82 -56.43
C ASP A 4 -28.45 -16.56 -55.88
N ASN A 5 -29.10 -17.60 -55.40
CA ASN A 5 -30.40 -17.52 -54.75
C ASN A 5 -30.43 -18.40 -53.50
N ILE A 6 -30.99 -17.86 -52.42
CA ILE A 6 -31.07 -18.54 -51.10
C ILE A 6 -31.88 -19.85 -51.16
N ASN A 7 -32.69 -20.06 -52.22
CA ASN A 7 -33.47 -21.29 -52.43
C ASN A 7 -32.76 -22.33 -53.32
N ASP A 8 -31.54 -22.01 -53.77
CA ASP A 8 -30.75 -22.98 -54.50
C ASP A 8 -30.37 -24.16 -53.60
N THR A 9 -30.40 -25.37 -54.11
CA THR A 9 -30.07 -26.59 -53.35
C THR A 9 -28.87 -27.29 -53.98
N VAL A 10 -27.84 -27.51 -53.19
CA VAL A 10 -26.71 -28.37 -53.56
C VAL A 10 -26.85 -29.70 -52.82
N THR A 11 -26.53 -30.79 -53.47
CA THR A 11 -26.59 -32.15 -52.89
C THR A 11 -25.32 -32.91 -53.25
N GLU A 12 -24.62 -33.38 -52.28
CA GLU A 12 -23.41 -34.19 -52.40
C GLU A 12 -23.56 -35.54 -51.68
N ARG A 13 -22.89 -36.55 -52.18
CA ARG A 13 -22.87 -37.88 -51.58
C ARG A 13 -21.54 -38.23 -50.97
N TRP A 14 -21.54 -39.23 -50.17
CA TRP A 14 -20.31 -39.73 -49.53
C TRP A 14 -19.29 -40.17 -50.59
N PHE A 15 -18.02 -39.70 -50.42
CA PHE A 15 -16.86 -40.07 -51.28
C PHE A 15 -16.90 -39.50 -52.70
N GLU A 16 -17.63 -38.43 -52.98
CA GLU A 16 -17.65 -37.78 -54.29
C GLU A 16 -16.54 -36.76 -54.52
N GLY A 17 -15.76 -36.41 -53.46
CA GLY A 17 -14.57 -35.57 -53.60
C GLY A 17 -14.44 -34.50 -52.49
N THR A 18 -13.78 -33.41 -52.81
CA THR A 18 -13.74 -32.17 -52.02
C THR A 18 -14.41 -31.08 -52.82
N ASP A 19 -15.53 -30.60 -52.32
CA ASP A 19 -16.45 -29.79 -53.07
C ASP A 19 -16.49 -28.33 -52.58
N THR A 20 -16.69 -27.39 -53.50
CA THR A 20 -16.69 -25.97 -53.23
C THR A 20 -17.97 -25.30 -53.73
N ILE A 21 -18.63 -24.54 -52.85
CA ILE A 21 -19.72 -23.64 -53.15
C ILE A 21 -19.19 -22.20 -53.21
N TYR A 22 -19.47 -21.49 -54.29
CA TYR A 22 -19.33 -20.05 -54.43
C TYR A 22 -20.71 -19.41 -54.31
N SER A 23 -20.97 -18.65 -53.24
CA SER A 23 -22.30 -18.06 -52.99
C SER A 23 -22.26 -16.55 -52.97
N SER A 24 -23.15 -15.89 -53.70
CA SER A 24 -23.34 -14.43 -53.59
C SER A 24 -24.43 -14.05 -52.58
N VAL A 25 -25.02 -15.01 -51.92
CA VAL A 25 -26.03 -14.86 -50.87
C VAL A 25 -25.64 -15.67 -49.64
N SER A 26 -26.31 -15.42 -48.51
CA SER A 26 -26.12 -16.26 -47.29
C SER A 26 -26.42 -17.71 -47.59
N TYR A 27 -25.55 -18.63 -47.17
CA TYR A 27 -25.69 -20.04 -47.49
C TYR A 27 -25.15 -20.96 -46.39
N THR A 28 -25.72 -22.15 -46.29
CA THR A 28 -25.23 -23.23 -45.42
C THR A 28 -24.72 -24.38 -46.28
N ALA A 29 -23.48 -24.77 -46.03
CA ALA A 29 -22.88 -25.92 -46.70
C ALA A 29 -23.65 -27.20 -46.33
N PRO A 30 -24.25 -27.91 -47.32
CA PRO A 30 -24.90 -29.16 -47.01
C PRO A 30 -23.90 -30.25 -46.63
N THR A 31 -24.38 -31.36 -46.10
CA THR A 31 -23.55 -32.52 -45.71
C THR A 31 -22.69 -32.97 -46.89
N ASN A 32 -21.44 -33.31 -46.65
CA ASN A 32 -20.41 -33.71 -47.61
C ASN A 32 -19.92 -32.58 -48.56
N VAL A 33 -20.12 -31.33 -48.21
CA VAL A 33 -19.46 -30.19 -48.86
C VAL A 33 -18.47 -29.60 -47.85
N GLU A 34 -17.22 -29.46 -48.27
CA GLU A 34 -16.14 -29.01 -47.40
C GLU A 34 -15.89 -27.50 -47.49
N ASN A 35 -16.13 -26.87 -48.65
CA ASN A 35 -15.73 -25.48 -48.85
C ASN A 35 -16.89 -24.58 -49.22
N LEU A 36 -17.03 -23.44 -48.54
CA LEU A 36 -17.96 -22.37 -48.90
C LEU A 36 -17.19 -21.04 -49.00
N THR A 37 -17.30 -20.40 -50.15
CA THR A 37 -16.77 -19.08 -50.40
C THR A 37 -17.89 -18.09 -50.67
N LEU A 38 -18.01 -17.05 -49.84
CA LEU A 38 -18.93 -15.96 -50.09
C LEU A 38 -18.32 -15.01 -51.14
N THR A 39 -19.13 -14.51 -52.03
CA THR A 39 -18.69 -13.66 -53.14
C THR A 39 -19.42 -12.31 -53.13
N GLY A 40 -18.86 -11.29 -53.78
CA GLY A 40 -19.43 -9.95 -53.81
C GLY A 40 -19.05 -9.08 -52.63
N TYR A 41 -19.95 -8.24 -52.14
CA TYR A 41 -19.70 -7.22 -51.13
C TYR A 41 -20.80 -7.21 -50.03
N GLY A 42 -21.66 -8.20 -50.03
CA GLY A 42 -22.81 -8.29 -49.12
C GLY A 42 -22.40 -8.78 -47.73
N ASN A 43 -23.10 -8.29 -46.72
CA ASN A 43 -23.00 -8.81 -45.35
C ASN A 43 -23.74 -10.16 -45.27
N ASN A 44 -23.06 -11.22 -45.63
CA ASN A 44 -23.64 -12.55 -45.77
C ASN A 44 -23.27 -13.49 -44.63
N TYR A 45 -24.10 -14.50 -44.39
CA TYR A 45 -23.83 -15.61 -43.48
C TYR A 45 -23.28 -16.80 -44.25
N GLY A 46 -22.23 -17.43 -43.76
CA GLY A 46 -21.70 -18.71 -44.26
C GLY A 46 -21.67 -19.72 -43.11
N PHE A 47 -22.42 -20.80 -43.25
CA PHE A 47 -22.44 -21.88 -42.27
C PHE A 47 -21.85 -23.16 -42.83
N GLY A 48 -20.97 -23.78 -42.08
CA GLY A 48 -20.45 -25.11 -42.32
C GLY A 48 -21.42 -26.22 -41.94
N ASN A 49 -20.92 -27.40 -41.75
CA ASN A 49 -21.67 -28.59 -41.37
C ASN A 49 -21.00 -29.36 -40.21
N ASN A 50 -20.97 -30.68 -40.18
CA ASN A 50 -20.33 -31.46 -39.12
C ASN A 50 -19.01 -32.10 -39.58
N SER A 51 -18.44 -31.62 -40.65
CA SER A 51 -17.13 -32.07 -41.17
C SER A 51 -16.17 -30.93 -41.19
N ASP A 52 -14.87 -31.20 -41.29
CA ASP A 52 -13.86 -30.16 -41.41
C ASP A 52 -14.17 -29.27 -42.63
N ASN A 53 -14.52 -28.00 -42.40
CA ASN A 53 -14.90 -27.05 -43.43
C ASN A 53 -13.84 -25.94 -43.63
N THR A 54 -13.82 -25.40 -44.85
CA THR A 54 -13.15 -24.13 -45.14
C THR A 54 -14.19 -23.10 -45.54
N LEU A 55 -14.38 -22.07 -44.72
CA LEU A 55 -15.33 -20.98 -44.99
C LEU A 55 -14.54 -19.71 -45.32
N ILE A 56 -14.82 -19.07 -46.43
CA ILE A 56 -14.18 -17.83 -46.84
C ILE A 56 -15.23 -16.75 -47.04
N GLY A 57 -15.11 -15.65 -46.30
CA GLY A 57 -15.93 -14.45 -46.42
C GLY A 57 -15.65 -13.64 -47.68
N ASN A 58 -16.28 -12.50 -47.77
CA ASN A 58 -16.05 -11.50 -48.81
C ASN A 58 -15.62 -10.17 -48.19
N SER A 59 -15.75 -9.04 -48.87
CA SER A 59 -15.40 -7.73 -48.33
C SER A 59 -16.53 -6.99 -47.60
N GLY A 60 -17.55 -7.68 -47.16
CA GLY A 60 -18.63 -7.17 -46.31
C GLY A 60 -18.55 -7.81 -44.94
N ASN A 61 -19.30 -7.28 -44.00
CA ASN A 61 -19.34 -7.84 -42.62
C ASN A 61 -20.03 -9.19 -42.63
N ASN A 62 -19.25 -10.24 -42.55
CA ASN A 62 -19.76 -11.60 -42.65
C ASN A 62 -20.01 -12.21 -41.26
N HIS A 63 -20.82 -13.23 -41.22
CA HIS A 63 -20.96 -14.14 -40.09
C HIS A 63 -20.67 -15.55 -40.56
N LEU A 64 -19.54 -16.08 -40.15
CA LEU A 64 -19.09 -17.43 -40.48
C LEU A 64 -19.18 -18.32 -39.27
N SER A 65 -19.68 -19.55 -39.46
CA SER A 65 -19.69 -20.55 -38.38
C SER A 65 -19.33 -21.92 -38.95
N GLY A 66 -18.27 -22.52 -38.42
CA GLY A 66 -17.76 -23.83 -38.83
C GLY A 66 -18.69 -24.96 -38.42
N GLY A 67 -18.96 -25.13 -37.16
CA GLY A 67 -19.88 -26.11 -36.61
C GLY A 67 -19.19 -27.19 -35.79
N ARG A 68 -19.14 -28.41 -36.29
CA ARG A 68 -18.31 -29.49 -35.77
C ARG A 68 -17.22 -29.82 -36.77
N GLY A 69 -16.10 -30.32 -36.29
CA GLY A 69 -14.94 -30.64 -37.08
C GLY A 69 -13.87 -29.57 -36.97
N ASN A 70 -12.70 -29.86 -37.49
CA ASN A 70 -11.60 -28.89 -37.49
C ASN A 70 -11.76 -27.91 -38.63
N ASP A 71 -12.33 -26.76 -38.38
CA ASP A 71 -12.72 -25.81 -39.41
C ASP A 71 -11.63 -24.73 -39.65
N THR A 72 -11.66 -24.15 -40.85
CA THR A 72 -10.82 -23.00 -41.19
C THR A 72 -11.70 -21.87 -41.71
N LEU A 73 -11.73 -20.75 -41.01
CA LEU A 73 -12.56 -19.60 -41.29
C LEU A 73 -11.70 -18.39 -41.66
N HIS A 74 -12.03 -17.75 -42.79
CA HIS A 74 -11.38 -16.48 -43.21
C HIS A 74 -12.46 -15.41 -43.38
N GLY A 75 -12.41 -14.34 -42.53
CA GLY A 75 -13.34 -13.21 -42.66
C GLY A 75 -13.06 -12.34 -43.87
N MET A 76 -11.80 -12.05 -44.15
CA MET A 76 -11.24 -11.21 -45.21
C MET A 76 -11.25 -9.72 -44.88
N ASP A 77 -12.00 -8.87 -45.64
CA ASP A 77 -12.21 -7.45 -45.30
C ASP A 77 -13.60 -7.31 -44.68
N GLY A 78 -13.77 -6.40 -43.77
CA GLY A 78 -15.06 -6.11 -43.11
C GLY A 78 -14.96 -6.36 -41.62
N ASN A 79 -16.02 -6.04 -40.88
CA ASN A 79 -16.08 -6.38 -39.46
C ASN A 79 -16.86 -7.69 -39.33
N ASP A 80 -16.14 -8.77 -39.17
CA ASP A 80 -16.65 -10.11 -39.28
C ASP A 80 -16.95 -10.77 -37.91
N LEU A 81 -17.84 -11.72 -37.89
CA LEU A 81 -18.06 -12.64 -36.76
C LEU A 81 -17.69 -14.04 -37.21
N LEU A 82 -16.66 -14.62 -36.63
CA LEU A 82 -16.19 -15.96 -36.88
C LEU A 82 -16.43 -16.83 -35.67
N MET A 83 -17.09 -17.98 -35.85
CA MET A 83 -17.36 -18.95 -34.79
C MET A 83 -16.87 -20.32 -35.28
N GLY A 84 -15.84 -20.87 -34.63
CA GLY A 84 -15.30 -22.19 -34.92
C GLY A 84 -16.31 -23.29 -34.59
N GLY A 85 -16.48 -23.56 -33.31
CA GLY A 85 -17.50 -24.47 -32.81
C GLY A 85 -16.95 -25.57 -31.93
N ASP A 86 -17.19 -26.86 -32.30
CA ASP A 86 -16.61 -28.00 -31.61
C ASP A 86 -15.35 -28.46 -32.38
N ASP A 87 -14.37 -28.99 -31.67
CA ASP A 87 -13.08 -29.48 -32.15
C ASP A 87 -12.06 -28.34 -32.41
N ARG A 88 -10.96 -28.62 -33.09
CA ARG A 88 -9.87 -27.65 -33.26
C ARG A 88 -10.08 -26.79 -34.51
N ASP A 89 -10.19 -25.49 -34.33
CA ASP A 89 -10.45 -24.54 -35.39
C ASP A 89 -9.30 -23.56 -35.68
N TYR A 90 -9.33 -22.98 -36.87
CA TYR A 90 -8.43 -21.95 -37.35
C TYR A 90 -9.23 -20.75 -37.84
N LEU A 91 -9.21 -19.65 -37.13
CA LEU A 91 -9.99 -18.45 -37.41
C LEU A 91 -9.04 -17.30 -37.79
N TYR A 92 -9.29 -16.69 -38.94
CA TYR A 92 -8.57 -15.54 -39.45
C TYR A 92 -9.57 -14.41 -39.75
N GLY A 93 -9.54 -13.33 -38.94
CA GLY A 93 -10.39 -12.15 -39.12
C GLY A 93 -10.09 -11.42 -40.41
N GLY A 94 -8.93 -10.87 -40.52
CA GLY A 94 -8.41 -10.22 -41.72
C GLY A 94 -8.25 -8.71 -41.56
N SER A 95 -9.13 -7.92 -42.20
CA SER A 95 -9.11 -6.47 -42.07
C SER A 95 -10.44 -5.96 -41.57
N GLY A 96 -10.49 -5.26 -40.47
CA GLY A 96 -11.70 -4.73 -39.87
C GLY A 96 -11.69 -5.01 -38.37
N ASN A 97 -12.73 -4.63 -37.68
CA ASN A 97 -12.85 -4.96 -36.26
C ASN A 97 -13.66 -6.27 -36.15
N ASP A 98 -12.97 -7.36 -35.95
CA ASP A 98 -13.52 -8.69 -36.02
C ASP A 98 -13.84 -9.28 -34.63
N VAL A 99 -14.75 -10.23 -34.60
CA VAL A 99 -15.03 -11.02 -33.40
C VAL A 99 -14.79 -12.49 -33.71
N LEU A 100 -13.81 -13.09 -33.07
CA LEU A 100 -13.40 -14.47 -33.24
C LEU A 100 -13.76 -15.27 -32.00
N GLN A 101 -14.50 -16.36 -32.15
CA GLN A 101 -14.86 -17.28 -31.07
C GLN A 101 -14.46 -18.70 -31.49
N GLY A 102 -13.46 -19.26 -30.81
CA GLY A 102 -12.98 -20.63 -31.05
C GLY A 102 -14.05 -21.64 -30.70
N GLY A 103 -14.39 -21.74 -29.42
CA GLY A 103 -15.48 -22.62 -28.96
C GLY A 103 -14.99 -23.75 -28.07
N GLU A 104 -15.28 -25.02 -28.40
CA GLU A 104 -14.69 -26.17 -27.71
C GLU A 104 -13.51 -26.70 -28.54
N GLY A 105 -12.30 -26.65 -28.04
CA GLY A 105 -11.17 -27.18 -28.80
C GLY A 105 -9.83 -26.62 -28.31
N ASN A 106 -8.82 -26.76 -29.13
CA ASN A 106 -7.57 -26.04 -28.96
C ASN A 106 -7.33 -25.19 -30.20
N ASP A 107 -7.86 -23.99 -30.18
CA ASP A 107 -8.08 -23.18 -31.35
C ASP A 107 -6.94 -22.22 -31.66
N LEU A 108 -6.86 -21.78 -32.91
CA LEU A 108 -5.97 -20.72 -33.34
C LEU A 108 -6.80 -19.56 -33.87
N LEU A 109 -6.63 -18.38 -33.26
CA LEU A 109 -7.34 -17.17 -33.62
C LEU A 109 -6.31 -16.10 -34.01
N ASP A 110 -6.50 -15.49 -35.19
CA ASP A 110 -5.69 -14.41 -35.71
C ASP A 110 -6.64 -13.27 -36.15
N GLY A 111 -6.66 -12.16 -35.41
CA GLY A 111 -7.52 -11.01 -35.71
C GLY A 111 -7.11 -10.30 -36.99
N GLY A 112 -5.88 -9.85 -37.06
CA GLY A 112 -5.27 -9.28 -38.24
C GLY A 112 -5.06 -7.77 -38.20
N TYR A 113 -5.86 -6.99 -38.89
CA TYR A 113 -5.86 -5.51 -38.83
C TYR A 113 -7.18 -5.00 -38.28
N GLY A 114 -7.14 -4.18 -37.28
CA GLY A 114 -8.29 -3.55 -36.64
C GLY A 114 -8.36 -3.87 -35.19
N ASN A 115 -9.36 -3.35 -34.49
CA ASN A 115 -9.53 -3.63 -33.08
C ASN A 115 -10.40 -4.85 -32.91
N ASP A 116 -9.78 -5.98 -32.63
CA ASP A 116 -10.40 -7.30 -32.67
C ASP A 116 -10.79 -7.81 -31.28
N THR A 117 -11.70 -8.74 -31.23
CA THR A 117 -12.10 -9.43 -30.00
C THR A 117 -11.92 -10.93 -30.19
N LEU A 118 -11.05 -11.55 -29.41
CA LEU A 118 -10.69 -12.95 -29.49
C LEU A 118 -11.10 -13.69 -28.21
N ASP A 119 -11.91 -14.70 -28.36
CA ASP A 119 -12.36 -15.60 -27.31
C ASP A 119 -12.07 -17.05 -27.75
N GLY A 120 -11.04 -17.65 -27.16
CA GLY A 120 -10.67 -19.04 -27.47
C GLY A 120 -11.76 -20.02 -27.05
N GLY A 121 -12.44 -19.72 -25.94
CA GLY A 121 -13.41 -20.61 -25.34
C GLY A 121 -12.71 -21.71 -24.53
N SER A 122 -13.33 -22.92 -24.51
CA SER A 122 -12.78 -24.01 -23.70
C SER A 122 -11.68 -24.76 -24.45
N GLY A 123 -10.49 -24.78 -23.84
CA GLY A 123 -9.36 -25.50 -24.45
C GLY A 123 -8.02 -24.99 -24.03
N ALA A 124 -7.06 -25.14 -24.89
CA ALA A 124 -5.76 -24.51 -24.79
C ALA A 124 -5.47 -23.77 -26.09
N ASP A 125 -5.82 -22.50 -26.11
CA ASP A 125 -5.98 -21.73 -27.32
C ASP A 125 -4.78 -20.84 -27.63
N SER A 126 -4.62 -20.49 -28.90
CA SER A 126 -3.56 -19.58 -29.34
C SER A 126 -4.21 -18.39 -30.04
N MET A 127 -4.02 -17.21 -29.48
CA MET A 127 -4.66 -15.97 -29.91
C MET A 127 -3.62 -14.92 -30.27
N SER A 128 -3.81 -14.23 -31.39
CA SER A 128 -3.03 -13.06 -31.83
C SER A 128 -4.00 -12.04 -32.41
N GLY A 129 -4.05 -10.84 -31.85
CA GLY A 129 -4.91 -9.76 -32.34
C GLY A 129 -4.34 -9.10 -33.57
N GLY A 130 -3.06 -8.77 -33.53
CA GLY A 130 -2.35 -8.15 -34.61
C GLY A 130 -2.33 -6.62 -34.50
N TYR A 131 -2.63 -5.89 -35.58
CA TYR A 131 -2.63 -4.43 -35.52
C TYR A 131 -3.96 -3.90 -35.03
N GLY A 132 -3.95 -3.16 -33.94
CA GLY A 132 -5.10 -2.49 -33.36
C GLY A 132 -5.11 -2.61 -31.85
N ASP A 133 -6.10 -2.02 -31.19
CA ASP A 133 -6.26 -2.20 -29.75
C ASP A 133 -7.21 -3.40 -29.55
N ASP A 134 -6.64 -4.55 -29.17
CA ASP A 134 -7.30 -5.84 -29.19
C ASP A 134 -7.78 -6.30 -27.82
N ILE A 135 -8.78 -7.17 -27.80
CA ILE A 135 -9.37 -7.72 -26.57
C ILE A 135 -9.29 -9.26 -26.62
N TYR A 136 -8.73 -9.82 -25.55
CA TYR A 136 -8.59 -11.26 -25.37
C TYR A 136 -9.40 -11.74 -24.18
N TYR A 137 -10.10 -12.85 -24.32
CA TYR A 137 -10.70 -13.60 -23.23
C TYR A 137 -9.92 -14.87 -22.98
N VAL A 138 -9.45 -15.04 -21.74
CA VAL A 138 -8.64 -16.17 -21.29
C VAL A 138 -9.37 -16.89 -20.17
N ASP A 139 -9.70 -18.15 -20.39
CA ASP A 139 -10.39 -18.98 -19.39
C ASP A 139 -9.57 -20.22 -18.96
N ASN A 140 -8.44 -20.46 -19.61
CA ASN A 140 -7.55 -21.58 -19.33
C ASN A 140 -6.10 -21.12 -19.16
N VAL A 141 -5.41 -21.66 -18.18
CA VAL A 141 -4.00 -21.32 -17.90
C VAL A 141 -3.02 -21.69 -19.01
N ASN A 142 -3.46 -22.53 -19.98
CA ASN A 142 -2.65 -22.90 -21.14
C ASN A 142 -2.98 -22.08 -22.38
N ASP A 143 -3.89 -21.12 -22.29
CA ASP A 143 -4.11 -20.19 -23.38
C ASP A 143 -2.89 -19.32 -23.57
N THR A 144 -2.58 -19.04 -24.82
CA THR A 144 -1.45 -18.19 -25.18
C THR A 144 -1.92 -16.99 -25.98
N VAL A 145 -1.57 -15.80 -25.52
CA VAL A 145 -1.74 -14.55 -26.26
C VAL A 145 -0.37 -14.13 -26.79
N THR A 146 -0.32 -13.68 -28.03
CA THR A 146 0.92 -13.22 -28.68
C THR A 146 0.69 -11.87 -29.33
N GLU A 147 1.48 -10.88 -28.91
CA GLU A 147 1.52 -9.54 -29.46
C GLU A 147 2.91 -9.14 -29.89
N TRP A 148 3.02 -8.36 -30.97
CA TRP A 148 4.27 -7.84 -31.48
C TRP A 148 4.41 -6.35 -31.15
N TRP A 149 5.61 -5.87 -31.18
CA TRP A 149 5.88 -4.49 -30.83
C TRP A 149 5.18 -3.47 -31.75
N GLY A 150 4.38 -2.61 -31.15
CA GLY A 150 3.74 -1.48 -31.84
C GLY A 150 2.45 -1.86 -32.58
N GLU A 151 1.82 -2.96 -32.21
CA GLU A 151 0.54 -3.40 -32.77
C GLU A 151 -0.65 -2.70 -32.14
N GLY A 152 -0.56 -2.25 -30.88
CA GLY A 152 -1.66 -1.51 -30.24
C GLY A 152 -1.50 -1.26 -28.76
N THR A 153 -2.64 -1.13 -28.11
CA THR A 153 -2.79 -1.16 -26.65
C THR A 153 -3.83 -2.21 -26.30
N ASP A 154 -3.37 -3.33 -25.78
CA ASP A 154 -4.11 -4.56 -25.75
C ASP A 154 -4.62 -4.93 -24.37
N THR A 155 -5.76 -5.60 -24.31
CA THR A 155 -6.42 -5.91 -23.05
C THR A 155 -6.78 -7.40 -22.95
N ILE A 156 -6.31 -8.02 -21.87
CA ILE A 156 -6.68 -9.39 -21.50
C ILE A 156 -7.71 -9.36 -20.37
N TYR A 157 -8.83 -10.05 -20.56
CA TYR A 157 -9.77 -10.43 -19.50
C TYR A 157 -9.56 -11.89 -19.16
N SER A 158 -9.09 -12.19 -17.93
CA SER A 158 -8.80 -13.56 -17.53
C SER A 158 -9.64 -14.02 -16.35
N SER A 159 -10.28 -15.16 -16.48
CA SER A 159 -10.99 -15.82 -15.36
C SER A 159 -10.08 -16.73 -14.53
N VAL A 160 -8.84 -16.91 -14.95
CA VAL A 160 -7.79 -17.70 -14.29
C VAL A 160 -6.58 -16.83 -13.95
N SER A 161 -5.62 -17.38 -13.21
CA SER A 161 -4.33 -16.71 -13.00
C SER A 161 -3.58 -16.59 -14.32
N TYR A 162 -3.11 -15.39 -14.62
CA TYR A 162 -2.46 -15.14 -15.91
C TYR A 162 -1.27 -14.15 -15.80
N THR A 163 -0.36 -14.26 -16.76
CA THR A 163 0.74 -13.32 -16.92
C THR A 163 0.60 -12.63 -18.26
N ALA A 164 0.50 -11.32 -18.26
CA ALA A 164 0.48 -10.53 -19.49
C ALA A 164 1.77 -10.77 -20.29
N PRO A 165 1.67 -11.27 -21.53
CA PRO A 165 2.85 -11.44 -22.36
C PRO A 165 3.45 -10.07 -22.76
N THR A 166 4.66 -10.09 -23.32
CA THR A 166 5.29 -8.86 -23.81
C THR A 166 4.40 -8.14 -24.81
N ASN A 167 4.36 -6.83 -24.75
CA ASN A 167 3.54 -5.92 -25.56
C ASN A 167 2.03 -5.98 -25.29
N VAL A 168 1.59 -6.51 -24.17
CA VAL A 168 0.23 -6.35 -23.67
C VAL A 168 0.27 -5.41 -22.47
N GLU A 169 -0.58 -4.40 -22.47
CA GLU A 169 -0.58 -3.35 -21.44
C GLU A 169 -1.58 -3.61 -20.33
N ASN A 170 -2.74 -4.21 -20.65
CA ASN A 170 -3.83 -4.29 -19.70
C ASN A 170 -4.21 -5.75 -19.38
N LEU A 171 -4.32 -6.06 -18.08
CA LEU A 171 -4.83 -7.34 -17.61
C LEU A 171 -5.90 -7.11 -16.55
N THR A 172 -7.09 -7.62 -16.79
CA THR A 172 -8.18 -7.60 -15.83
C THR A 172 -8.56 -9.04 -15.44
N LEU A 173 -8.48 -9.33 -14.15
CA LEU A 173 -8.99 -10.58 -13.62
C LEU A 173 -10.51 -10.52 -13.49
N THR A 174 -11.18 -11.57 -13.86
CA THR A 174 -12.65 -11.67 -13.83
C THR A 174 -13.13 -12.74 -12.85
N GLY A 175 -14.42 -12.74 -12.53
CA GLY A 175 -14.99 -13.72 -11.60
C GLY A 175 -14.75 -13.40 -10.14
N TYR A 176 -14.57 -14.44 -9.29
CA TYR A 176 -14.46 -14.33 -7.82
C TYR A 176 -13.29 -15.13 -7.27
N GLY A 177 -12.40 -15.61 -8.10
CA GLY A 177 -11.29 -16.47 -7.71
C GLY A 177 -10.13 -15.69 -7.11
N ASN A 178 -9.41 -16.31 -6.19
CA ASN A 178 -8.14 -15.77 -5.68
C ASN A 178 -7.05 -15.97 -6.73
N ASN A 179 -7.03 -15.15 -7.74
CA ASN A 179 -6.17 -15.29 -8.89
C ASN A 179 -4.91 -14.41 -8.80
N TYR A 180 -3.89 -14.78 -9.56
CA TYR A 180 -2.67 -14.00 -9.75
C TYR A 180 -2.73 -13.27 -11.08
N GLY A 181 -2.38 -11.98 -11.08
CA GLY A 181 -2.17 -11.18 -12.28
C GLY A 181 -0.75 -10.65 -12.32
N PHE A 182 0.02 -10.99 -13.34
CA PHE A 182 1.39 -10.47 -13.51
C PHE A 182 1.48 -9.64 -14.78
N GLY A 183 2.07 -8.46 -14.66
CA GLY A 183 2.47 -7.63 -15.79
C GLY A 183 3.76 -8.12 -16.45
N ASN A 184 4.34 -7.27 -17.24
CA ASN A 184 5.55 -7.54 -17.99
C ASN A 184 6.65 -6.47 -17.72
N ASN A 185 7.38 -5.99 -18.72
CA ASN A 185 8.40 -4.95 -18.55
C ASN A 185 7.97 -3.59 -19.14
N SER A 186 6.70 -3.44 -19.47
CA SER A 186 6.10 -2.18 -19.96
C SER A 186 5.20 -1.60 -18.89
N ASP A 187 4.82 -0.35 -19.05
CA ASP A 187 3.82 0.27 -18.18
C ASP A 187 2.48 -0.50 -18.30
N ASN A 188 2.08 -1.20 -17.24
CA ASN A 188 0.89 -2.04 -17.23
C ASN A 188 -0.25 -1.45 -16.38
N THR A 189 -1.48 -1.79 -16.74
CA THR A 189 -2.66 -1.64 -15.88
C THR A 189 -3.18 -3.02 -15.49
N LEU A 190 -3.11 -3.35 -14.20
CA LEU A 190 -3.59 -4.61 -13.66
C LEU A 190 -4.81 -4.36 -12.78
N ILE A 191 -5.91 -5.04 -13.06
CA ILE A 191 -7.14 -4.93 -12.28
C ILE A 191 -7.51 -6.30 -11.74
N GLY A 192 -7.65 -6.38 -10.41
CA GLY A 192 -8.14 -7.57 -9.71
C GLY A 192 -9.63 -7.82 -9.89
N ASN A 193 -10.12 -8.83 -9.21
CA ASN A 193 -11.54 -9.13 -9.11
C ASN A 193 -12.01 -9.02 -7.64
N SER A 194 -13.12 -9.62 -7.25
CA SER A 194 -13.59 -9.59 -5.86
C SER A 194 -13.08 -10.73 -4.99
N GLY A 195 -12.01 -11.39 -5.35
CA GLY A 195 -11.32 -12.40 -4.54
C GLY A 195 -9.97 -11.85 -4.08
N ASN A 196 -9.31 -12.53 -3.16
CA ASN A 196 -7.99 -12.15 -2.68
C ASN A 196 -6.94 -12.37 -3.79
N ASN A 197 -6.58 -11.32 -4.45
CA ASN A 197 -5.70 -11.36 -5.60
C ASN A 197 -4.21 -11.16 -5.22
N ARG A 198 -3.34 -11.55 -6.10
CA ARG A 198 -1.96 -11.14 -6.08
C ARG A 198 -1.61 -10.51 -7.42
N LEU A 199 -1.36 -9.22 -7.40
CA LEU A 199 -0.98 -8.46 -8.58
C LEU A 199 0.49 -8.05 -8.49
N SER A 200 1.20 -8.09 -9.62
CA SER A 200 2.56 -7.59 -9.70
C SER A 200 2.80 -6.92 -11.05
N GLY A 201 3.16 -5.64 -11.04
CA GLY A 201 3.43 -4.86 -12.24
C GLY A 201 4.69 -5.33 -12.95
N GLY A 202 5.81 -5.28 -12.29
CA GLY A 202 7.08 -5.76 -12.81
C GLY A 202 8.09 -4.66 -13.01
N ARG A 203 8.39 -4.29 -14.23
CA ARG A 203 9.11 -3.08 -14.62
C ARG A 203 8.19 -2.17 -15.38
N GLY A 204 8.46 -0.86 -15.30
CA GLY A 204 7.63 0.14 -15.91
C GLY A 204 6.82 0.88 -14.86
N ASN A 205 6.11 1.93 -15.28
CA ASN A 205 5.25 2.67 -14.37
C ASN A 205 3.87 2.03 -14.39
N ASP A 206 3.60 1.18 -13.42
CA ASP A 206 2.42 0.33 -13.40
C ASP A 206 1.26 0.96 -12.61
N THR A 207 0.05 0.55 -12.94
CA THR A 207 -1.17 0.91 -12.19
C THR A 207 -1.90 -0.36 -11.78
N LEU A 208 -2.02 -0.60 -10.48
CA LEU A 208 -2.59 -1.79 -9.90
C LEU A 208 -3.83 -1.44 -9.08
N HIS A 209 -4.94 -2.14 -9.32
CA HIS A 209 -6.17 -2.06 -8.53
C HIS A 209 -6.52 -3.43 -7.95
N GLY A 210 -6.59 -3.55 -6.62
CA GLY A 210 -6.99 -4.79 -5.93
C GLY A 210 -8.48 -5.09 -6.10
N MET A 211 -9.33 -4.06 -5.99
CA MET A 211 -10.79 -4.08 -5.97
C MET A 211 -11.35 -4.54 -4.61
N ASP A 212 -12.23 -5.57 -4.57
CA ASP A 212 -12.69 -6.15 -3.31
C ASP A 212 -11.80 -7.34 -2.94
N GLY A 213 -11.54 -7.56 -1.66
CA GLY A 213 -10.77 -8.71 -1.19
C GLY A 213 -9.54 -8.28 -0.40
N ASN A 214 -8.84 -9.21 0.21
CA ASN A 214 -7.57 -8.92 0.87
C ASN A 214 -6.44 -9.22 -0.11
N ASP A 215 -5.91 -8.18 -0.71
CA ASP A 215 -5.05 -8.27 -1.88
C ASP A 215 -3.56 -8.06 -1.54
N LEU A 216 -2.70 -8.59 -2.39
CA LEU A 216 -1.28 -8.31 -2.37
C LEU A 216 -0.89 -7.64 -3.70
N LEU A 217 -0.55 -6.35 -3.63
CA LEU A 217 -0.13 -5.56 -4.76
C LEU A 217 1.38 -5.28 -4.66
N MET A 218 2.10 -5.52 -5.74
CA MET A 218 3.54 -5.26 -5.85
C MET A 218 3.78 -4.47 -7.14
N GLY A 219 4.23 -3.23 -7.02
CA GLY A 219 4.59 -2.38 -8.15
C GLY A 219 5.80 -2.96 -8.87
N GLY A 220 6.96 -2.81 -8.33
CA GLY A 220 8.19 -3.40 -8.83
C GLY A 220 9.32 -2.39 -9.01
N ASP A 221 9.83 -2.26 -10.24
CA ASP A 221 10.81 -1.25 -10.60
C ASP A 221 10.08 -0.05 -11.24
N ASP A 222 10.61 1.15 -11.09
CA ASP A 222 10.10 2.41 -11.60
C ASP A 222 8.92 2.97 -10.76
N ARG A 223 8.17 3.93 -11.28
CA ARG A 223 7.13 4.63 -10.51
C ARG A 223 5.78 3.97 -10.66
N ASP A 224 5.21 3.50 -9.58
CA ASP A 224 3.97 2.75 -9.57
C ASP A 224 2.81 3.48 -8.86
N TYR A 225 1.59 3.06 -9.20
CA TYR A 225 0.35 3.50 -8.59
C TYR A 225 -0.43 2.27 -8.12
N LEU A 226 -0.53 2.09 -6.80
CA LEU A 226 -1.16 0.95 -6.17
C LEU A 226 -2.41 1.38 -5.40
N TYR A 227 -3.53 0.76 -5.69
CA TYR A 227 -4.82 0.98 -5.04
C TYR A 227 -5.33 -0.35 -4.49
N GLY A 228 -5.43 -0.47 -3.14
CA GLY A 228 -5.99 -1.66 -2.48
C GLY A 228 -7.49 -1.75 -2.70
N ASP A 229 -8.17 -0.59 -2.66
CA ASP A 229 -9.61 -0.40 -2.77
C ASP A 229 -10.36 -0.92 -1.52
N SER A 230 -10.81 -2.17 -1.42
CA SER A 230 -11.60 -2.66 -0.29
C SER A 230 -11.08 -4.00 0.24
N GLY A 231 -10.69 -4.05 1.46
CA GLY A 231 -10.17 -5.25 2.13
C GLY A 231 -8.97 -4.91 3.00
N ASP A 232 -8.45 -5.88 3.74
CA ASP A 232 -7.19 -5.69 4.44
C ASP A 232 -6.04 -6.03 3.48
N ASP A 233 -5.45 -5.01 2.88
CA ASP A 233 -4.56 -5.13 1.75
C ASP A 233 -3.07 -4.99 2.13
N VAL A 234 -2.20 -5.53 1.30
CA VAL A 234 -0.76 -5.34 1.40
C VAL A 234 -0.23 -4.74 0.11
N LEU A 235 0.27 -3.51 0.20
CA LEU A 235 0.79 -2.74 -0.92
C LEU A 235 2.30 -2.58 -0.77
N GLN A 236 3.05 -2.96 -1.79
CA GLN A 236 4.50 -2.85 -1.88
C GLN A 236 4.88 -2.09 -3.16
N GLY A 237 5.37 -0.86 -3.01
CA GLY A 237 5.81 -0.04 -4.16
C GLY A 237 7.01 -0.69 -4.85
N GLY A 238 8.13 -0.76 -4.17
CA GLY A 238 9.35 -1.42 -4.67
C GLY A 238 10.52 -0.47 -4.88
N GLU A 239 11.06 -0.39 -6.09
CA GLU A 239 12.06 0.62 -6.45
C GLU A 239 11.35 1.74 -7.23
N GLY A 240 11.27 2.94 -6.71
CA GLY A 240 10.62 4.02 -7.44
C GLY A 240 10.28 5.22 -6.57
N ASN A 241 9.37 6.05 -7.03
CA ASN A 241 8.71 7.04 -6.20
C ASN A 241 7.21 6.78 -6.34
N ASP A 242 6.71 5.93 -5.49
CA ASP A 242 5.45 5.25 -5.65
C ASP A 242 4.29 5.97 -4.96
N LEU A 243 3.09 5.70 -5.44
CA LEU A 243 1.86 6.15 -4.79
C LEU A 243 1.05 4.92 -4.37
N LEU A 244 0.80 4.82 -3.06
CA LEU A 244 0.06 3.73 -2.45
C LEU A 244 -1.18 4.29 -1.75
N ASP A 245 -2.34 3.75 -2.08
CA ASP A 245 -3.63 4.06 -1.45
C ASP A 245 -4.28 2.75 -1.01
N GLY A 246 -4.36 2.52 0.32
CA GLY A 246 -4.95 1.30 0.89
C GLY A 246 -6.46 1.24 0.64
N GLY A 247 -7.18 2.31 1.01
CA GLY A 247 -8.60 2.44 0.75
C GLY A 247 -9.50 2.14 1.95
N TYR A 248 -10.20 1.04 1.96
CA TYR A 248 -11.01 0.57 3.07
C TYR A 248 -10.46 -0.73 3.63
N GLY A 249 -10.14 -0.77 4.89
CA GLY A 249 -9.64 -1.96 5.56
C GLY A 249 -8.44 -1.63 6.44
N ASN A 250 -7.81 -2.64 7.04
CA ASN A 250 -6.59 -2.41 7.81
C ASN A 250 -5.40 -2.78 6.93
N ASP A 251 -4.82 -1.79 6.31
CA ASP A 251 -3.88 -1.96 5.23
C ASP A 251 -2.42 -1.92 5.71
N THR A 252 -1.55 -2.55 4.95
CA THR A 252 -0.10 -2.47 5.16
C THR A 252 0.57 -1.90 3.92
N LEU A 253 1.20 -0.74 4.06
CA LEU A 253 1.82 0.01 2.98
C LEU A 253 3.33 0.09 3.19
N ASP A 254 4.08 -0.37 2.20
CA ASP A 254 5.54 -0.31 2.14
C ASP A 254 5.95 0.30 0.81
N GLY A 255 6.37 1.56 0.82
CA GLY A 255 6.82 2.25 -0.39
C GLY A 255 8.07 1.60 -0.98
N GLY A 256 8.93 1.07 -0.12
CA GLY A 256 10.23 0.54 -0.53
C GLY A 256 11.24 1.64 -0.77
N SER A 257 12.13 1.44 -1.75
CA SER A 257 13.19 2.42 -2.00
C SER A 257 12.71 3.58 -2.87
N GLY A 258 12.76 4.79 -2.37
CA GLY A 258 12.35 5.94 -3.15
C GLY A 258 11.94 7.14 -2.31
N ALA A 259 11.06 7.94 -2.83
CA ALA A 259 10.36 8.98 -2.11
C ALA A 259 8.87 8.81 -2.36
N ASP A 260 8.24 8.07 -1.47
CA ASP A 260 6.94 7.46 -1.68
C ASP A 260 5.81 8.27 -1.04
N SER A 261 4.61 8.10 -1.59
CA SER A 261 3.40 8.73 -1.06
C SER A 261 2.39 7.66 -0.68
N MET A 262 2.09 7.57 0.61
CA MET A 262 1.26 6.52 1.19
C MET A 262 0.03 7.11 1.88
N SER A 263 -1.13 6.51 1.67
CA SER A 263 -2.39 6.81 2.35
C SER A 263 -3.09 5.50 2.64
N GLY A 264 -3.34 5.19 3.92
CA GLY A 264 -4.04 3.96 4.32
C GLY A 264 -5.53 4.05 4.05
N GLY A 265 -6.14 5.19 4.43
CA GLY A 265 -7.56 5.42 4.25
C GLY A 265 -8.38 5.03 5.48
N TYR A 266 -9.48 4.31 5.30
CA TYR A 266 -10.29 3.88 6.44
C TYR A 266 -9.80 2.56 7.01
N GLY A 267 -9.39 2.57 8.25
CA GLY A 267 -8.96 1.36 8.97
C GLY A 267 -7.86 1.67 9.97
N ASN A 268 -7.23 0.65 10.51
CA ASN A 268 -6.04 0.83 11.35
C ASN A 268 -4.84 0.36 10.53
N ASP A 269 -4.14 1.33 9.96
CA ASP A 269 -3.19 1.08 8.91
C ASP A 269 -1.74 1.05 9.40
N ILE A 270 -0.90 0.34 8.67
CA ILE A 270 0.51 0.17 8.97
C ILE A 270 1.34 0.71 7.81
N TYR A 271 2.26 1.61 8.13
CA TYR A 271 3.19 2.22 7.19
C TYR A 271 4.62 1.81 7.49
N HIS A 272 5.35 1.44 6.46
CA HIS A 272 6.80 1.27 6.51
C HIS A 272 7.47 2.46 5.83
N VAL A 273 8.33 3.17 6.59
CA VAL A 273 9.05 4.37 6.15
C VAL A 273 10.55 4.10 6.23
N ASP A 274 11.21 4.10 5.09
CA ASP A 274 12.65 3.87 5.01
C ASP A 274 13.45 5.06 4.44
N ASN A 275 12.74 6.05 3.90
CA ASN A 275 13.33 7.26 3.35
C ASN A 275 12.73 8.53 4.00
N ILE A 276 13.56 9.49 4.29
CA ILE A 276 13.15 10.76 4.92
C ILE A 276 12.18 11.61 4.04
N ASN A 277 12.10 11.30 2.75
CA ASN A 277 11.19 11.98 1.83
C ASN A 277 9.86 11.24 1.62
N ASP A 278 9.68 10.10 2.29
CA ASP A 278 8.39 9.42 2.26
C ASP A 278 7.34 10.27 2.96
N THR A 279 6.15 10.27 2.41
CA THR A 279 5.02 11.01 2.93
C THR A 279 3.89 10.06 3.29
N VAL A 280 3.42 10.14 4.53
CA VAL A 280 2.21 9.45 4.99
C VAL A 280 1.12 10.50 5.14
N THR A 281 -0.10 10.19 4.70
CA THR A 281 -1.25 11.09 4.77
C THR A 281 -2.45 10.37 5.36
N GLU A 282 -2.96 10.90 6.49
CA GLU A 282 -4.16 10.44 7.17
C GLU A 282 -5.18 11.56 7.34
N ARG A 283 -6.46 11.23 7.28
CA ARG A 283 -7.56 12.18 7.50
C ARG A 283 -8.26 11.90 8.83
N TRP A 284 -9.13 12.79 9.21
CA TRP A 284 -9.90 12.66 10.46
C TRP A 284 -10.83 11.44 10.45
N PHE A 285 -10.78 10.62 11.51
CA PHE A 285 -11.63 9.45 11.74
C PHE A 285 -11.37 8.28 10.78
N GLU A 286 -10.21 8.17 10.23
CA GLU A 286 -9.84 7.03 9.39
C GLU A 286 -9.37 5.83 10.21
N GLY A 287 -8.81 6.03 11.41
CA GLY A 287 -8.43 4.88 12.25
C GLY A 287 -7.54 5.19 13.42
N THR A 288 -6.72 4.21 13.76
CA THR A 288 -5.58 4.31 14.69
C THR A 288 -4.37 3.69 14.00
N ASP A 289 -3.47 4.55 13.58
CA ASP A 289 -2.50 4.22 12.56
C ASP A 289 -1.08 4.13 13.12
N THR A 290 -0.26 3.29 12.49
CA THR A 290 1.08 2.97 12.98
C THR A 290 2.13 3.12 11.91
N ILE A 291 3.13 3.95 12.17
CA ILE A 291 4.33 4.09 11.33
C ILE A 291 5.49 3.31 11.96
N TYR A 292 6.10 2.43 11.19
CA TYR A 292 7.42 1.84 11.46
C TYR A 292 8.47 2.55 10.62
N SER A 293 9.38 3.30 11.26
CA SER A 293 10.39 4.07 10.53
C SER A 293 11.81 3.62 10.82
N SER A 294 12.61 3.37 9.79
CA SER A 294 14.05 3.11 9.90
C SER A 294 14.90 4.36 9.82
N VAL A 295 14.29 5.52 9.59
CA VAL A 295 14.89 6.86 9.49
C VAL A 295 14.27 7.81 10.52
N SER A 296 14.85 8.99 10.69
CA SER A 296 14.25 10.04 11.52
C SER A 296 12.93 10.51 10.89
N TYR A 297 11.84 10.51 11.66
CA TYR A 297 10.53 10.81 11.13
C TYR A 297 9.68 11.65 12.10
N THR A 298 8.76 12.43 11.53
CA THR A 298 7.73 13.16 12.28
C THR A 298 6.38 12.61 11.88
N ALA A 299 5.61 12.12 12.85
CA ALA A 299 4.27 11.60 12.62
C ALA A 299 3.37 12.72 12.05
N PRO A 300 2.74 12.52 10.89
CA PRO A 300 1.79 13.48 10.37
C PRO A 300 0.54 13.55 11.24
N THR A 301 -0.28 14.57 11.00
CA THR A 301 -1.57 14.71 11.70
C THR A 301 -2.43 13.47 11.51
N ASN A 302 -3.14 13.06 12.55
CA ASN A 302 -4.02 11.89 12.62
C ASN A 302 -3.30 10.52 12.57
N VAL A 303 -2.01 10.45 12.80
CA VAL A 303 -1.30 9.21 13.09
C VAL A 303 -1.00 9.16 14.59
N GLU A 304 -1.32 8.07 15.24
CA GLU A 304 -1.17 7.92 16.70
C GLU A 304 0.13 7.25 17.09
N ASN A 305 0.64 6.31 16.30
CA ASN A 305 1.77 5.49 16.72
C ASN A 305 2.97 5.64 15.78
N LEU A 306 4.13 5.90 16.35
CA LEU A 306 5.42 5.91 15.64
C LEU A 306 6.42 5.02 16.37
N THR A 307 6.90 4.00 15.68
CA THR A 307 7.93 3.09 16.17
C THR A 307 9.18 3.21 15.31
N LEU A 308 10.28 3.59 15.94
CA LEU A 308 11.60 3.60 15.29
C LEU A 308 12.16 2.19 15.22
N THR A 309 12.71 1.81 14.10
CA THR A 309 13.23 0.46 13.84
C THR A 309 14.76 0.47 13.68
N GLY A 310 15.38 -0.72 13.73
CA GLY A 310 16.84 -0.84 13.59
C GLY A 310 17.62 -0.46 14.85
N SER A 311 18.80 0.14 14.67
CA SER A 311 19.71 0.52 15.77
C SER A 311 20.41 1.86 15.55
N ASN A 312 19.95 2.64 14.59
CA ASN A 312 20.54 3.96 14.32
C ASN A 312 20.07 4.99 15.35
N ASN A 313 20.92 5.99 15.58
CA ASN A 313 20.57 7.15 16.41
C ASN A 313 19.69 8.10 15.60
N ILE A 314 18.39 7.95 15.74
CA ILE A 314 17.37 8.70 14.98
C ILE A 314 16.36 9.36 15.92
N PHE A 315 15.58 10.28 15.38
CA PHE A 315 14.54 10.95 16.15
C PHE A 315 13.14 10.54 15.70
N GLY A 316 12.21 10.54 16.66
CA GLY A 316 10.76 10.42 16.42
C GLY A 316 10.05 11.62 17.04
N ILE A 317 9.21 12.29 16.27
CA ILE A 317 8.41 13.43 16.74
C ILE A 317 6.94 13.10 16.51
N GLY A 318 6.11 13.32 17.54
CA GLY A 318 4.67 13.21 17.48
C GLY A 318 4.00 14.40 16.76
N ASN A 319 2.72 14.51 16.95
CA ASN A 319 1.89 15.58 16.37
C ASN A 319 1.09 16.32 17.47
N TYR A 320 -0.12 16.81 17.19
CA TYR A 320 -0.98 17.49 18.17
C TYR A 320 -1.93 16.56 18.94
N GLY A 321 -1.96 15.28 18.63
CA GLY A 321 -2.81 14.26 19.25
C GLY A 321 -2.07 13.47 20.30
N ASP A 322 -2.79 12.61 21.03
CA ASP A 322 -2.21 11.68 21.99
C ASP A 322 -1.42 10.59 21.24
N ASN A 323 -0.08 10.66 21.30
CA ASN A 323 0.78 9.77 20.54
C ASN A 323 1.44 8.67 21.40
N THR A 324 1.75 7.55 20.77
CA THR A 324 2.67 6.53 21.32
C THR A 324 3.95 6.51 20.48
N LEU A 325 5.06 6.93 21.05
CA LEU A 325 6.36 6.94 20.40
C LEU A 325 7.26 5.86 21.02
N THR A 326 7.78 4.98 20.19
CA THR A 326 8.69 3.91 20.63
C THR A 326 10.03 4.04 19.91
N GLY A 327 11.11 4.15 20.69
CA GLY A 327 12.48 4.17 20.19
C GLY A 327 12.96 2.79 19.73
N ASN A 328 14.18 2.77 19.20
CA ASN A 328 14.89 1.54 18.85
C ASN A 328 16.03 1.24 19.87
N SER A 329 17.04 0.48 19.49
CA SER A 329 18.20 0.19 20.36
C SER A 329 19.37 1.18 20.21
N GLY A 330 19.18 2.28 19.50
CA GLY A 330 20.16 3.37 19.36
C GLY A 330 19.84 4.53 20.29
N HIS A 331 20.68 5.58 20.32
CA HIS A 331 20.40 6.78 21.09
C HIS A 331 19.36 7.62 20.35
N ASN A 332 18.13 7.58 20.83
CA ASN A 332 17.00 8.24 20.19
C ASN A 332 16.71 9.63 20.77
N ARG A 333 16.05 10.45 20.00
CA ARG A 333 15.38 11.63 20.48
C ARG A 333 13.89 11.53 20.17
N LEU A 334 13.07 11.42 21.21
CA LEU A 334 11.61 11.35 21.10
C LEU A 334 10.99 12.64 21.63
N SER A 335 10.00 13.18 20.92
CA SER A 335 9.23 14.35 21.35
C SER A 335 7.74 14.12 21.08
N GLY A 336 6.90 14.17 22.13
CA GLY A 336 5.45 14.03 22.02
C GLY A 336 4.79 15.25 21.38
N GLU A 337 5.22 16.46 21.71
CA GLU A 337 4.72 17.78 21.32
C GLU A 337 3.47 18.19 22.12
N GLU A 338 2.27 18.19 21.54
CA GLU A 338 1.01 18.44 22.23
C GLU A 338 0.21 17.13 22.34
N GLY A 339 -0.57 16.95 23.38
CA GLY A 339 -1.33 15.73 23.62
C GLY A 339 -0.93 15.04 24.90
N ASN A 340 -1.58 13.93 25.25
CA ASN A 340 -1.17 13.09 26.37
C ASN A 340 -0.39 11.89 25.82
N ASP A 341 0.91 12.05 25.77
CA ASP A 341 1.77 11.18 25.01
C ASP A 341 2.38 10.03 25.83
N THR A 342 2.71 8.95 25.16
CA THR A 342 3.41 7.79 25.74
C THR A 342 4.73 7.57 25.00
N LEU A 343 5.86 7.78 25.68
CA LEU A 343 7.19 7.70 25.11
C LEU A 343 7.99 6.57 25.75
N TYR A 344 8.53 5.66 24.92
CA TYR A 344 9.43 4.60 25.32
C TYR A 344 10.79 4.77 24.63
N GLY A 345 11.87 5.04 25.38
CA GLY A 345 13.25 5.12 24.85
C GLY A 345 13.77 3.76 24.41
N MET A 346 13.46 2.74 25.16
CA MET A 346 13.87 1.33 25.00
C MET A 346 15.30 1.09 25.49
N SER A 347 16.30 1.07 24.62
CA SER A 347 17.70 0.89 24.99
C SER A 347 18.57 1.94 24.29
N GLY A 348 19.61 2.39 24.95
CA GLY A 348 20.48 3.46 24.46
C GLY A 348 20.40 4.67 25.37
N ASP A 349 21.31 5.65 25.23
CA ASP A 349 21.22 6.90 26.00
C ASP A 349 20.24 7.82 25.24
N ASP A 350 18.99 7.88 25.70
CA ASP A 350 17.89 8.52 24.98
C ASP A 350 17.58 9.93 25.49
N THR A 351 16.90 10.71 24.67
CA THR A 351 16.35 12.01 25.05
C THR A 351 14.87 12.02 24.79
N LEU A 352 14.06 12.03 25.85
CA LEU A 352 12.61 12.03 25.81
C LEU A 352 12.06 13.38 26.26
N SER A 353 11.14 13.94 25.49
CA SER A 353 10.38 15.14 25.83
C SER A 353 8.89 14.88 25.63
N GLY A 354 8.09 14.90 26.71
CA GLY A 354 6.63 14.77 26.62
C GLY A 354 6.05 15.95 25.83
N GLY A 355 6.12 17.12 26.37
CA GLY A 355 5.65 18.34 25.72
C GLY A 355 4.56 19.04 26.51
N ASN A 356 3.39 19.23 25.93
CA ASN A 356 2.22 19.77 26.60
C ASN A 356 1.20 18.66 26.82
N GLY A 357 0.88 18.30 28.04
CA GLY A 357 -0.14 17.29 28.30
C GLY A 357 0.10 16.49 29.57
N TYR A 358 -0.52 15.35 29.68
CA TYR A 358 -0.29 14.40 30.77
C TYR A 358 0.46 13.22 30.21
N ASP A 359 1.79 13.32 30.23
CA ASP A 359 2.64 12.41 29.48
C ASP A 359 3.14 11.25 30.33
N TYR A 360 3.40 10.14 29.68
CA TYR A 360 4.11 9.00 30.25
C TYR A 360 5.45 8.81 29.53
N LEU A 361 6.55 8.95 30.25
CA LEU A 361 7.89 8.77 29.73
C LEU A 361 8.57 7.59 30.41
N ASN A 362 9.18 6.71 29.63
CA ASN A 362 10.00 5.62 30.11
C ASN A 362 11.34 5.63 29.34
N GLY A 363 12.45 5.97 30.04
CA GLY A 363 13.79 6.00 29.47
C GLY A 363 14.21 4.63 28.97
N GLY A 364 14.15 3.62 29.83
CA GLY A 364 14.53 2.26 29.50
C GLY A 364 15.90 1.87 30.04
N ASP A 365 16.73 1.28 29.18
CA ASP A 365 18.11 0.92 29.53
C ASP A 365 19.08 1.97 28.92
N GLY A 366 19.83 2.68 29.71
CA GLY A 366 20.81 3.67 29.24
C GLY A 366 20.93 4.89 30.17
N ASP A 367 21.86 5.79 29.90
CA ASP A 367 21.95 7.05 30.65
C ASP A 367 21.02 8.10 29.97
N ASP A 368 19.77 8.17 30.40
CA ASP A 368 18.68 8.88 29.69
C ASP A 368 18.49 10.33 30.17
N TYR A 369 17.95 11.17 29.27
CA TYR A 369 17.52 12.53 29.57
C TYR A 369 16.03 12.69 29.34
N LEU A 370 15.24 12.92 30.42
CA LEU A 370 13.79 12.94 30.38
C LEU A 370 13.26 14.32 30.82
N ALA A 371 12.34 14.88 30.04
CA ALA A 371 11.62 16.09 30.34
C ALA A 371 10.12 15.87 30.10
N GLY A 372 9.30 15.87 31.16
CA GLY A 372 7.84 15.77 31.03
C GLY A 372 7.29 16.93 30.23
N GLY A 373 7.55 18.14 30.69
CA GLY A 373 7.04 19.36 30.06
C GLY A 373 5.90 19.99 30.83
N LEU A 374 4.93 20.58 30.11
CA LEU A 374 3.76 21.17 30.75
C LEU A 374 2.72 20.10 31.01
N GLY A 375 2.28 20.00 32.27
CA GLY A 375 1.29 19.03 32.69
C GLY A 375 1.73 18.27 33.92
N SER A 376 0.99 17.25 34.28
CA SER A 376 1.40 16.38 35.39
C SER A 376 1.78 15.01 34.82
N ASP A 377 3.06 14.81 34.67
CA ASP A 377 3.63 13.72 33.91
C ASP A 377 4.00 12.53 34.81
N THR A 378 4.08 11.35 34.20
CA THR A 378 4.60 10.16 34.86
C THR A 378 5.91 9.78 34.20
N ILE A 379 7.01 9.83 34.97
CA ILE A 379 8.36 9.58 34.49
C ILE A 379 8.92 8.34 35.15
N VAL A 380 9.33 7.38 34.34
CA VAL A 380 10.10 6.19 34.67
C VAL A 380 11.49 6.40 34.11
N THR A 381 12.51 6.49 34.98
CA THR A 381 13.88 6.71 34.52
C THR A 381 14.47 5.46 33.89
N GLY A 382 14.27 4.30 34.53
CA GLY A 382 14.76 3.03 34.03
C GLY A 382 16.10 2.65 34.63
N ALA A 383 16.94 2.00 33.84
CA ALA A 383 18.22 1.50 34.27
C ALA A 383 19.39 2.35 33.71
N GLY A 384 20.10 3.04 34.54
CA GLY A 384 21.23 3.86 34.13
C GLY A 384 21.55 4.99 35.10
N LYS A 385 22.13 6.05 34.59
CA LYS A 385 22.35 7.31 35.30
C LYS A 385 21.54 8.39 34.60
N ASP A 386 20.32 8.46 34.99
CA ASP A 386 19.34 9.24 34.27
C ASP A 386 19.31 10.70 34.74
N THR A 387 18.83 11.55 33.87
CA THR A 387 18.64 12.97 34.17
C THR A 387 17.20 13.37 33.87
N VAL A 388 16.48 13.78 34.91
CA VAL A 388 15.14 14.34 34.78
C VAL A 388 15.22 15.87 34.81
N ALA A 389 14.70 16.51 33.77
CA ALA A 389 14.76 17.97 33.62
C ALA A 389 13.41 18.62 33.94
N PHE A 390 13.52 19.77 34.63
CA PHE A 390 12.37 20.62 34.95
C PHE A 390 12.60 22.06 34.49
N THR A 391 11.55 22.72 34.08
CA THR A 391 11.57 24.10 33.62
C THR A 391 10.85 25.06 34.57
N ALA A 392 11.01 26.35 34.33
CA ALA A 392 10.27 27.35 35.08
C ALA A 392 8.77 27.34 34.78
N ALA A 393 8.36 26.73 33.69
CA ALA A 393 6.97 26.61 33.30
C ALA A 393 6.23 25.58 34.19
N ASP A 394 6.86 24.44 34.49
CA ASP A 394 6.33 23.37 35.34
C ASP A 394 5.92 23.89 36.71
N ILE A 395 6.68 24.82 37.29
CA ILE A 395 6.32 25.45 38.53
C ILE A 395 5.14 26.42 38.39
N ARG A 396 5.06 27.17 37.32
CA ARG A 396 4.05 28.23 37.14
C ARG A 396 2.68 27.69 36.91
N GLU A 397 2.55 26.56 36.28
CA GLU A 397 1.27 25.90 36.00
C GLU A 397 0.69 25.20 37.23
N GLY A 398 1.56 24.85 38.22
CA GLY A 398 1.16 24.15 39.43
C GLY A 398 0.88 22.65 39.19
N SER A 399 1.38 22.10 38.10
CA SER A 399 1.43 20.67 37.79
C SER A 399 2.43 19.95 38.68
N ILE A 400 2.25 18.66 38.90
CA ILE A 400 3.14 17.84 39.74
C ILE A 400 3.49 16.58 38.96
N ASP A 401 4.75 16.49 38.59
CA ASP A 401 5.26 15.29 37.92
C ASP A 401 5.56 14.19 38.94
N ARG A 402 5.34 12.97 38.50
CA ARG A 402 5.51 11.78 39.29
C ARG A 402 6.69 10.94 38.76
N LEU A 403 7.77 10.86 39.56
CA LEU A 403 8.93 10.03 39.29
C LEU A 403 8.74 8.70 40.04
N THR A 404 8.65 7.59 39.31
CA THR A 404 8.19 6.31 39.89
C THR A 404 9.31 5.40 40.35
N ASP A 405 10.52 5.53 39.79
CA ASP A 405 11.67 4.65 40.07
C ASP A 405 12.98 5.41 40.29
N PHE A 406 12.98 6.74 40.38
CA PHE A 406 14.15 7.60 40.51
C PHE A 406 15.11 7.11 41.62
N ASN A 407 16.34 6.81 41.24
CA ASN A 407 17.41 6.34 42.14
C ASN A 407 18.37 7.47 42.47
N SER A 408 18.25 8.06 43.67
CA SER A 408 19.10 9.18 44.07
C SER A 408 20.62 8.88 44.18
N ASP A 409 21.04 7.63 44.12
CA ASP A 409 22.47 7.26 44.11
C ASP A 409 23.07 7.35 42.71
N MET A 410 22.22 7.26 41.66
CA MET A 410 22.62 7.24 40.25
C MET A 410 22.12 8.46 39.49
N ASP A 411 20.85 8.81 39.69
CA ASP A 411 20.11 9.76 38.85
C ASP A 411 20.32 11.23 39.30
N LYS A 412 20.05 12.14 38.36
CA LYS A 412 20.18 13.58 38.53
C LYS A 412 18.88 14.31 38.16
N LEU A 413 18.74 15.49 38.74
CA LEU A 413 17.73 16.47 38.37
C LEU A 413 18.41 17.65 37.67
N ASP A 414 18.02 17.94 36.44
CA ASP A 414 18.46 19.17 35.76
C ASP A 414 17.48 20.31 36.04
N LEU A 415 17.93 21.26 36.86
CA LEU A 415 17.18 22.44 37.25
C LEU A 415 17.79 23.73 36.65
N SER A 416 18.64 23.59 35.65
CA SER A 416 19.37 24.71 35.04
C SER A 416 18.42 25.79 34.48
N ALA A 417 17.32 25.39 33.85
CA ALA A 417 16.31 26.29 33.33
C ALA A 417 15.53 27.04 34.44
N MET A 418 15.48 26.47 35.64
CA MET A 418 14.85 27.11 36.83
C MET A 418 15.75 28.10 37.57
N ARG A 419 17.02 28.14 37.25
CA ARG A 419 18.01 28.94 37.98
C ARG A 419 17.63 30.43 38.05
N SER A 420 17.00 30.97 37.02
CA SER A 420 16.53 32.37 36.99
C SER A 420 15.41 32.66 38.02
N LEU A 421 14.62 31.65 38.37
CA LEU A 421 13.61 31.76 39.44
C LEU A 421 14.24 31.66 40.84
N LEU A 422 15.29 30.83 40.99
CA LEU A 422 15.94 30.54 42.24
C LEU A 422 16.93 31.63 42.67
N SER A 423 17.56 32.29 41.70
CA SER A 423 18.64 33.22 41.99
C SER A 423 18.18 34.60 42.52
N GLY A 424 16.97 35.05 42.24
CA GLY A 424 16.49 36.37 42.67
C GLY A 424 17.59 37.43 42.57
N ASN A 425 17.97 38.07 43.67
CA ASN A 425 19.12 39.00 43.76
C ASN A 425 20.48 38.32 43.91
N SER A 426 20.59 36.98 43.78
CA SER A 426 21.79 36.23 44.17
C SER A 426 22.31 35.36 43.01
N ALA A 427 22.74 35.98 41.91
CA ALA A 427 23.26 35.33 40.71
C ALA A 427 24.45 34.35 40.91
N ASN A 428 24.96 34.18 42.13
CA ASN A 428 26.17 33.40 42.43
C ASN A 428 25.99 32.36 43.54
N LEU A 429 24.77 32.00 43.94
CA LEU A 429 24.57 30.94 44.94
C LEU A 429 24.80 29.55 44.32
N SER A 430 25.50 28.71 45.08
CA SER A 430 25.60 27.28 44.76
C SER A 430 24.30 26.54 45.04
N TRP A 431 24.07 25.40 44.37
CA TRP A 431 22.90 24.55 44.64
C TRP A 431 22.81 24.15 46.13
N SER A 432 23.95 23.94 46.83
CA SER A 432 23.99 23.64 48.26
C SER A 432 23.47 24.78 49.14
N GLU A 433 23.50 26.02 48.67
CA GLU A 433 22.98 27.20 49.39
C GLU A 433 21.47 27.43 49.06
N MET A 434 21.01 26.95 47.95
CA MET A 434 19.60 27.06 47.52
C MET A 434 18.71 25.88 47.93
N PHE A 435 19.33 24.75 48.31
CA PHE A 435 18.61 23.50 48.65
C PHE A 435 18.39 23.35 50.14
N VAL A 436 17.17 23.22 50.62
CA VAL A 436 16.79 23.10 52.05
C VAL A 436 16.01 21.79 52.29
N ARG A 437 16.53 20.98 53.24
CA ARG A 437 15.90 19.71 53.66
C ARG A 437 14.89 19.85 54.77
N ASN A 438 14.86 20.95 55.52
CA ASN A 438 13.95 21.13 56.65
C ASN A 438 13.43 22.56 56.70
N PRO A 439 12.08 22.73 56.71
CA PRO A 439 11.44 24.04 56.66
C PRO A 439 11.64 24.95 57.87
N ALA A 440 12.40 24.54 58.88
CA ALA A 440 12.54 25.34 60.12
C ALA A 440 13.46 26.56 59.99
N TYR A 441 14.23 26.73 58.92
CA TYR A 441 15.21 27.82 58.73
C TYR A 441 15.02 28.48 57.36
N TYR A 442 14.01 29.32 57.20
CA TYR A 442 13.86 30.14 56.02
C TYR A 442 14.36 31.55 56.20
N ASP A 443 15.15 32.02 55.28
CA ASP A 443 15.37 33.43 55.04
C ASP A 443 14.24 33.94 54.17
N ALA A 444 13.38 34.79 54.71
CA ALA A 444 12.18 35.26 53.98
C ALA A 444 12.50 36.04 52.69
N ASP A 445 13.73 36.52 52.56
CA ASP A 445 14.18 37.36 51.45
C ASP A 445 14.74 36.55 50.26
N ARG A 446 14.76 35.22 50.34
CA ARG A 446 15.37 34.33 49.35
C ARG A 446 14.38 33.28 48.86
N SER A 447 14.60 32.84 47.60
CA SER A 447 13.93 31.68 47.01
C SER A 447 14.72 30.40 47.27
N TYR A 448 14.02 29.28 47.48
CA TYR A 448 14.62 27.98 47.82
C TYR A 448 13.99 26.83 47.06
N LEU A 449 14.76 25.75 46.88
CA LEU A 449 14.24 24.40 46.63
C LEU A 449 14.03 23.68 47.96
N VAL A 450 12.90 23.11 48.16
CA VAL A 450 12.54 22.43 49.41
C VAL A 450 12.23 20.96 49.10
N PHE A 451 13.02 20.05 49.66
CA PHE A 451 12.74 18.63 49.61
C PHE A 451 12.11 18.15 50.91
N ASP A 452 10.88 17.67 50.85
CA ASP A 452 10.19 17.04 52.00
C ASP A 452 10.41 15.52 51.93
N SER A 453 11.30 15.03 52.79
CA SER A 453 11.63 13.59 52.82
C SER A 453 10.53 12.70 53.40
N TYR A 454 9.52 13.29 54.06
CA TYR A 454 8.35 12.55 54.55
C TYR A 454 7.27 12.40 53.49
N GLN A 455 7.01 13.49 52.76
CA GLN A 455 6.04 13.51 51.67
C GLN A 455 6.66 13.04 50.34
N GLN A 456 7.99 12.90 50.29
CA GLN A 456 8.74 12.57 49.07
C GLN A 456 8.43 13.57 47.92
N THR A 457 8.47 14.88 48.24
CA THR A 457 8.14 15.92 47.27
C THR A 457 9.25 16.95 47.13
N LEU A 458 9.47 17.46 45.94
CA LEU A 458 10.32 18.60 45.65
C LEU A 458 9.46 19.81 45.30
N ALA A 459 9.76 20.92 45.97
CA ALA A 459 8.97 22.14 45.84
C ALA A 459 9.89 23.37 45.67
N TYR A 460 9.32 24.38 45.02
CA TYR A 460 9.87 25.73 44.97
C TYR A 460 9.18 26.63 45.99
N ARG A 461 9.98 27.45 46.70
CA ARG A 461 9.48 28.51 47.57
C ARG A 461 10.03 29.84 47.09
N ALA A 462 9.15 30.72 46.64
CA ALA A 462 9.53 32.08 46.29
C ALA A 462 9.87 32.93 47.52
N ALA A 463 10.73 33.92 47.38
CA ALA A 463 11.03 34.92 48.41
C ALA A 463 9.70 35.59 48.86
N GLY A 464 9.51 35.69 50.19
CA GLY A 464 8.27 36.25 50.76
C GLY A 464 7.03 35.36 50.68
N ALA A 465 7.08 34.21 50.09
CA ALA A 465 5.93 33.32 49.97
C ALA A 465 5.60 32.63 51.30
N SER A 466 4.31 32.46 51.64
CA SER A 466 3.81 31.74 52.81
C SER A 466 3.73 30.24 52.63
N SER A 467 3.76 29.73 51.38
CA SER A 467 3.63 28.32 51.03
C SER A 467 4.64 27.89 49.96
N ASN A 468 4.86 26.60 49.89
CA ASN A 468 5.68 25.97 48.85
C ASN A 468 4.78 25.62 47.64
N THR A 469 5.34 25.66 46.41
CA THR A 469 4.76 25.13 45.21
C THR A 469 5.46 23.82 44.90
N VAL A 470 4.75 22.68 45.08
CA VAL A 470 5.26 21.36 44.75
C VAL A 470 5.21 21.20 43.23
N PHE A 471 6.28 20.66 42.63
CA PHE A 471 6.35 20.38 41.18
C PHE A 471 6.83 18.96 40.88
N ALA A 472 7.38 18.23 41.83
CA ALA A 472 7.75 16.83 41.63
C ALA A 472 7.42 15.98 42.87
N LYS A 473 7.01 14.73 42.64
CA LYS A 473 6.75 13.71 43.64
C LYS A 473 7.52 12.44 43.28
N PHE A 474 8.17 11.84 44.25
CA PHE A 474 8.94 10.61 44.12
C PHE A 474 8.13 9.46 44.72
N ASP A 475 7.73 8.51 43.91
CA ASP A 475 6.92 7.33 44.27
C ASP A 475 7.72 6.03 44.16
N SER A 476 9.05 6.10 44.40
CA SER A 476 9.91 4.91 44.33
C SER A 476 9.69 3.96 45.53
N ASP A 477 9.95 2.67 45.36
CA ASP A 477 9.87 1.64 46.42
C ASP A 477 10.89 1.88 47.55
N GLN A 478 11.90 2.69 47.31
CA GLN A 478 12.90 3.11 48.29
C GLN A 478 12.79 4.63 48.54
N ALA A 479 12.99 5.04 49.78
CA ALA A 479 13.01 6.45 50.14
C ALA A 479 14.13 7.20 49.40
N VAL A 480 13.73 8.18 48.59
CA VAL A 480 14.69 9.05 47.88
C VAL A 480 15.34 10.02 48.87
N TRP A 481 16.63 10.19 48.75
CA TRP A 481 17.43 11.08 49.60
C TRP A 481 18.18 12.11 48.75
N LEU A 482 17.48 13.14 48.32
CA LEU A 482 18.11 14.20 47.52
C LEU A 482 19.11 15.03 48.31
N ASN A 483 20.19 15.42 47.66
CA ASN A 483 21.16 16.37 48.10
C ASN A 483 21.68 17.24 46.95
N ALA A 484 22.53 18.21 47.20
CA ALA A 484 23.01 19.12 46.17
C ALA A 484 23.79 18.41 45.03
N SER A 485 24.31 17.20 45.27
CA SER A 485 25.03 16.44 44.24
C SER A 485 24.09 15.75 43.24
N ASN A 486 22.80 15.67 43.56
CA ASN A 486 21.77 15.18 42.62
C ASN A 486 21.30 16.28 41.66
N ILE A 487 21.75 17.52 41.81
CA ILE A 487 21.27 18.66 41.03
C ILE A 487 22.34 19.10 40.05
N ILE A 488 21.96 19.24 38.77
CA ILE A 488 22.77 19.79 37.70
C ILE A 488 22.25 21.20 37.37
N GLY A 489 23.20 22.10 36.94
CA GLY A 489 22.83 23.41 36.43
C GLY A 489 23.70 24.55 36.90
#